data_38e284025ec044b64f382cae8363ffc2
#
_entry.id   38e284025ec044b64f382cae8363ffc2
#
_cell.length_a   1.000
_cell.length_b   1.000
_cell.length_c   1.000
_cell.angle_alpha   90.00
_cell.angle_beta   90.00
_cell.angle_gamma   90.00
#
_symmetry.space_group_name_H-M   'P 1'
#
loop_
_entity.id
_entity.type
_entity.pdbx_description
1 polymer ?
#
loop_
_entity_poly.entity_id
_entity_poly.type
_entity_poly.pdbx_seq_one_letter_code
_entity_poly.pdbx_strand_id
1 'polypeptide(L)'
;PNLKTFATLSPVPGFRHWLDKMLDETEVAPWELVLDGALAEAAGTGSGRDGLRTILARHDWHRDEAAVAALRPVLEPLAARYLLNEKRGQRALDPVQNFHLSNGARLERINWLGDTSRNGLDGAAGLMVNYLYKLSDIEKNHEAYSEDCTVRKSNQVRSLLKS
;
A
#
# COMPACT_ATOMS: atom_id res chain seq x y z
N PRO A 1 -16.75 -13.36 -27.03
CA PRO A 1 -16.85 -12.08 -26.32
C PRO A 1 -15.47 -11.41 -26.22
N ASN A 2 -15.41 -10.16 -26.62
CA ASN A 2 -14.17 -9.40 -26.55
C ASN A 2 -13.94 -8.90 -25.13
N LEU A 3 -12.96 -9.47 -24.45
CA LEU A 3 -12.56 -9.00 -23.15
C LEU A 3 -11.82 -7.67 -23.30
N LYS A 4 -12.45 -6.57 -22.91
CA LYS A 4 -11.87 -5.22 -23.05
C LYS A 4 -11.20 -4.72 -21.79
N THR A 5 -11.53 -5.30 -20.65
CA THR A 5 -11.06 -4.85 -19.34
C THR A 5 -10.94 -6.05 -18.42
N PHE A 6 -9.81 -6.14 -17.70
CA PHE A 6 -9.67 -7.10 -16.62
C PHE A 6 -8.81 -6.51 -15.49
N ALA A 7 -9.02 -7.01 -14.30
CA ALA A 7 -8.26 -6.60 -13.13
C ALA A 7 -7.58 -7.80 -12.50
N THR A 8 -6.38 -7.57 -11.98
CA THR A 8 -5.69 -8.56 -11.14
C THR A 8 -5.98 -8.29 -9.68
N LEU A 9 -5.80 -9.29 -8.84
CA LEU A 9 -5.68 -9.12 -7.39
C LEU A 9 -4.27 -9.56 -7.02
N SER A 10 -3.44 -8.60 -6.68
CA SER A 10 -1.99 -8.81 -6.59
C SER A 10 -1.45 -8.49 -5.20
N PRO A 11 -0.39 -9.17 -4.75
CA PRO A 11 0.26 -8.87 -3.47
C PRO A 11 1.10 -7.59 -3.54
N VAL A 12 1.49 -7.10 -2.36
CA VAL A 12 2.42 -5.97 -2.21
C VAL A 12 3.60 -6.47 -1.36
N PRO A 13 4.49 -7.31 -1.93
CA PRO A 13 5.42 -8.10 -1.15
C PRO A 13 6.45 -7.32 -0.36
N GLY A 14 6.77 -6.11 -0.77
CA GLY A 14 7.79 -5.27 -0.11
C GLY A 14 7.26 -4.28 0.92
N PHE A 15 5.94 -4.22 1.12
CA PHE A 15 5.36 -3.15 1.93
C PHE A 15 5.78 -3.22 3.41
N ARG A 16 5.69 -4.38 4.04
CA ARG A 16 6.07 -4.54 5.46
C ARG A 16 7.57 -4.28 5.68
N HIS A 17 8.41 -4.76 4.79
CA HIS A 17 9.85 -4.50 4.87
C HIS A 17 10.14 -3.00 4.79
N TRP A 18 9.53 -2.31 3.84
CA TRP A 18 9.65 -0.86 3.71
C TRP A 18 9.15 -0.13 4.97
N LEU A 19 7.98 -0.52 5.46
CA LEU A 19 7.37 0.10 6.64
C LEU A 19 8.24 -0.08 7.88
N ASP A 20 8.72 -1.30 8.12
CA ASP A 20 9.57 -1.60 9.28
C ASP A 20 10.87 -0.79 9.22
N LYS A 21 11.47 -0.68 8.05
CA LYS A 21 12.67 0.11 7.82
C LYS A 21 12.42 1.60 8.09
N MET A 22 11.31 2.12 7.60
CA MET A 22 10.93 3.52 7.83
C MET A 22 10.72 3.81 9.32
N LEU A 23 10.10 2.89 10.03
CA LEU A 23 9.87 3.03 11.47
C LEU A 23 11.19 3.05 12.26
N ASP A 24 12.20 2.31 11.79
CA ASP A 24 13.50 2.23 12.47
C ASP A 24 14.42 3.41 12.14
N GLU A 25 14.42 3.90 10.90
CA GLU A 25 15.40 4.86 10.40
C GLU A 25 14.96 6.32 10.46
N THR A 26 13.67 6.59 10.57
CA THR A 26 13.16 7.96 10.45
C THR A 26 12.79 8.53 11.82
N GLU A 27 13.56 9.52 12.30
CA GLU A 27 13.28 10.18 13.57
C GLU A 27 12.06 11.10 13.48
N VAL A 28 11.93 11.83 12.38
CA VAL A 28 10.79 12.72 12.15
C VAL A 28 10.30 12.52 10.74
N ALA A 29 9.08 12.02 10.60
CA ALA A 29 8.45 11.87 9.30
C ALA A 29 7.14 12.65 9.28
N PRO A 30 6.78 13.27 8.13
CA PRO A 30 5.49 13.95 7.99
C PRO A 30 4.29 13.06 8.35
N TRP A 31 4.48 11.76 8.22
CA TRP A 31 3.44 10.78 8.51
C TRP A 31 3.29 10.49 10.02
N GLU A 32 4.16 10.99 10.89
CA GLU A 32 3.99 10.86 12.34
C GLU A 32 2.71 11.52 12.82
N LEU A 33 2.28 12.57 12.15
CA LEU A 33 1.01 13.22 12.45
C LEU A 33 -0.18 12.28 12.20
N VAL A 34 -0.01 11.29 11.34
CA VAL A 34 -1.03 10.30 11.01
C VAL A 34 -1.01 9.13 12.00
N LEU A 35 0.12 8.94 12.70
CA LEU A 35 0.30 7.84 13.65
C LEU A 35 -0.14 8.17 15.08
N ASP A 36 -0.61 9.40 15.30
CA ASP A 36 -0.89 9.87 16.65
C ASP A 36 -2.27 9.40 17.17
N GLY A 37 -2.37 9.18 18.47
CA GLY A 37 -3.61 8.99 19.21
C GLY A 37 -4.20 7.58 19.16
N ALA A 38 -4.95 7.25 18.13
CA ALA A 38 -5.74 6.01 18.07
C ALA A 38 -4.89 4.74 18.16
N LEU A 39 -3.72 4.72 17.51
CA LEU A 39 -2.80 3.58 17.57
C LEU A 39 -2.20 3.42 18.96
N ALA A 40 -1.79 4.52 19.57
CA ALA A 40 -1.25 4.51 20.93
C ALA A 40 -2.28 3.98 21.92
N GLU A 41 -3.52 4.44 21.80
CA GLU A 41 -4.61 4.00 22.67
C GLU A 41 -4.94 2.51 22.47
N ALA A 42 -5.08 2.07 21.22
CA ALA A 42 -5.40 0.68 20.91
C ALA A 42 -4.34 -0.30 21.36
N ALA A 43 -3.08 0.12 21.37
CA ALA A 43 -1.95 -0.72 21.77
C ALA A 43 -1.54 -0.54 23.23
N GLY A 44 -2.03 0.48 23.91
CA GLY A 44 -1.61 0.81 25.27
C GLY A 44 -0.19 1.33 25.35
N THR A 45 0.24 2.10 24.35
CA THR A 45 1.61 2.64 24.25
C THR A 45 1.61 4.16 24.39
N GLY A 46 2.82 4.74 24.52
CA GLY A 46 2.99 6.19 24.66
C GLY A 46 3.02 6.97 23.36
N SER A 47 3.11 6.30 22.20
CA SER A 47 3.15 6.97 20.91
C SER A 47 2.47 6.13 19.84
N GLY A 48 2.03 6.77 18.76
CA GLY A 48 1.45 6.08 17.62
C GLY A 48 2.44 5.16 16.92
N ARG A 49 3.72 5.55 16.85
CA ARG A 49 4.78 4.73 16.28
C ARG A 49 4.94 3.41 17.05
N ASP A 50 5.05 3.49 18.37
CA ASP A 50 5.14 2.31 19.21
C ASP A 50 3.86 1.48 19.16
N GLY A 51 2.72 2.14 19.05
CA GLY A 51 1.43 1.49 18.87
C GLY A 51 1.37 0.67 17.58
N LEU A 52 1.83 1.25 16.47
CA LEU A 52 1.90 0.57 15.19
C LEU A 52 2.78 -0.68 15.26
N ARG A 53 3.98 -0.54 15.80
CA ARG A 53 4.90 -1.66 15.99
C ARG A 53 4.30 -2.76 16.84
N THR A 54 3.70 -2.38 17.97
CA THR A 54 3.12 -3.31 18.93
C THR A 54 1.98 -4.10 18.32
N ILE A 55 1.06 -3.43 17.62
CA ILE A 55 -0.08 -4.09 16.99
C ILE A 55 0.39 -5.04 15.90
N LEU A 56 1.25 -4.57 14.98
CA LEU A 56 1.72 -5.36 13.86
C LEU A 56 2.56 -6.58 14.28
N ALA A 57 3.13 -6.56 15.48
CA ALA A 57 3.85 -7.71 16.03
C ALA A 57 2.92 -8.82 16.53
N ARG A 58 1.64 -8.55 16.72
CA ARG A 58 0.66 -9.57 17.15
C ARG A 58 0.26 -10.41 15.94
N HIS A 59 0.17 -11.74 16.13
CA HIS A 59 -0.19 -12.65 15.03
C HIS A 59 -1.65 -12.56 14.61
N ASP A 60 -2.53 -12.12 15.51
CA ASP A 60 -3.98 -12.13 15.31
C ASP A 60 -4.61 -10.74 15.35
N TRP A 61 -3.82 -9.68 15.11
CA TRP A 61 -4.33 -8.32 15.16
C TRP A 61 -5.53 -8.09 14.20
N HIS A 62 -5.56 -8.82 13.10
CA HIS A 62 -6.62 -8.71 12.09
C HIS A 62 -7.99 -9.19 12.61
N ARG A 63 -8.01 -9.87 13.76
CA ARG A 63 -9.24 -10.32 14.44
C ARG A 63 -9.67 -9.38 15.56
N ASP A 64 -8.85 -8.39 15.89
CA ASP A 64 -9.14 -7.39 16.91
C ASP A 64 -9.76 -6.16 16.25
N GLU A 65 -11.05 -5.93 16.47
CA GLU A 65 -11.77 -4.82 15.85
C GLU A 65 -11.16 -3.46 16.15
N ALA A 66 -10.72 -3.23 17.39
CA ALA A 66 -10.09 -1.96 17.77
C ALA A 66 -8.77 -1.75 17.04
N ALA A 67 -7.94 -2.80 16.92
CA ALA A 67 -6.69 -2.74 16.20
C ALA A 67 -6.94 -2.47 14.71
N VAL A 68 -7.88 -3.17 14.09
CA VAL A 68 -8.22 -2.97 12.67
C VAL A 68 -8.71 -1.55 12.42
N ALA A 69 -9.60 -1.03 13.29
CA ALA A 69 -10.13 0.32 13.16
C ALA A 69 -9.03 1.39 13.30
N ALA A 70 -8.04 1.17 14.17
CA ALA A 70 -6.93 2.09 14.36
C ALA A 70 -5.91 2.01 13.21
N LEU A 71 -5.68 0.83 12.65
CA LEU A 71 -4.67 0.61 11.62
C LEU A 71 -5.09 1.10 10.23
N ARG A 72 -6.34 0.87 9.85
CA ARG A 72 -6.80 1.13 8.49
C ARG A 72 -6.53 2.57 8.01
N PRO A 73 -6.92 3.62 8.76
CA PRO A 73 -6.70 4.99 8.32
C PRO A 73 -5.21 5.38 8.27
N VAL A 74 -4.33 4.58 8.85
CA VAL A 74 -2.88 4.77 8.81
C VAL A 74 -2.25 3.96 7.69
N LEU A 75 -2.59 2.68 7.57
CA LEU A 75 -1.93 1.78 6.63
C LEU A 75 -2.36 1.99 5.17
N GLU A 76 -3.61 2.36 4.91
CA GLU A 76 -4.04 2.63 3.54
C GLU A 76 -3.29 3.81 2.91
N PRO A 77 -3.18 4.98 3.58
CA PRO A 77 -2.36 6.08 3.04
C PRO A 77 -0.87 5.74 2.93
N LEU A 78 -0.32 4.99 3.88
CA LEU A 78 1.08 4.56 3.82
C LEU A 78 1.32 3.61 2.64
N ALA A 79 0.39 2.71 2.37
CA ALA A 79 0.47 1.83 1.20
C ALA A 79 0.42 2.63 -0.10
N ALA A 80 -0.47 3.63 -0.19
CA ALA A 80 -0.52 4.52 -1.34
C ALA A 80 0.80 5.27 -1.52
N ARG A 81 1.36 5.77 -0.43
CA ARG A 81 2.67 6.45 -0.46
C ARG A 81 3.77 5.51 -0.94
N TYR A 82 3.81 4.29 -0.43
CA TYR A 82 4.78 3.28 -0.87
C TYR A 82 4.67 3.03 -2.37
N LEU A 83 3.45 2.83 -2.86
CA LEU A 83 3.21 2.49 -4.26
C LEU A 83 3.44 3.69 -5.20
N LEU A 84 3.12 4.90 -4.78
CA LEU A 84 3.16 6.06 -5.66
C LEU A 84 4.44 6.89 -5.53
N ASN A 85 5.06 6.93 -4.37
CA ASN A 85 6.17 7.84 -4.11
C ASN A 85 7.53 7.15 -3.95
N GLU A 86 7.54 5.87 -3.54
CA GLU A 86 8.81 5.17 -3.33
C GLU A 86 9.32 4.59 -4.65
N LYS A 87 10.61 4.81 -4.91
CA LYS A 87 11.20 4.47 -6.22
C LYS A 87 12.50 3.70 -6.06
N ARG A 88 12.77 2.87 -7.07
CA ARG A 88 14.09 2.30 -7.32
C ARG A 88 14.60 2.98 -8.60
N GLY A 89 15.49 3.96 -8.45
CA GLY A 89 15.80 4.87 -9.54
C GLY A 89 14.56 5.72 -9.81
N GLN A 90 14.03 5.68 -11.03
CA GLN A 90 12.81 6.41 -11.42
C GLN A 90 11.57 5.51 -11.46
N ARG A 91 11.74 4.20 -11.32
CA ARG A 91 10.66 3.22 -11.42
C ARG A 91 10.08 2.89 -10.05
N ALA A 92 8.94 2.22 -10.03
CA ALA A 92 8.29 1.77 -8.81
C ALA A 92 9.23 0.88 -7.98
N LEU A 93 9.26 1.11 -6.68
CA LEU A 93 10.06 0.28 -5.78
C LEU A 93 9.48 -1.13 -5.67
N ASP A 94 8.17 -1.25 -5.61
CA ASP A 94 7.51 -2.55 -5.50
C ASP A 94 7.64 -3.33 -6.82
N PRO A 95 8.21 -4.56 -6.79
CA PRO A 95 8.46 -5.33 -8.02
C PRO A 95 7.20 -5.79 -8.72
N VAL A 96 6.14 -6.09 -7.99
CA VAL A 96 4.85 -6.48 -8.59
C VAL A 96 4.21 -5.29 -9.28
N GLN A 97 4.25 -4.13 -8.64
CA GLN A 97 3.78 -2.88 -9.26
C GLN A 97 4.57 -2.56 -10.53
N ASN A 98 5.89 -2.64 -10.46
CA ASN A 98 6.73 -2.37 -11.62
C ASN A 98 6.37 -3.28 -12.81
N PHE A 99 6.13 -4.55 -12.53
CA PHE A 99 5.71 -5.51 -13.55
C PHE A 99 4.39 -5.08 -14.22
N HIS A 100 3.36 -4.78 -13.43
CA HIS A 100 2.06 -4.42 -13.97
C HIS A 100 2.06 -3.08 -14.71
N LEU A 101 2.74 -2.07 -14.17
CA LEU A 101 2.84 -0.77 -14.83
C LEU A 101 3.60 -0.86 -16.14
N SER A 102 4.66 -1.68 -16.16
CA SER A 102 5.43 -1.93 -17.40
C SER A 102 4.58 -2.61 -18.48
N ASN A 103 3.55 -3.34 -18.09
CA ASN A 103 2.62 -4.00 -19.01
C ASN A 103 1.37 -3.18 -19.33
N GLY A 104 1.33 -1.91 -18.91
CA GLY A 104 0.26 -0.99 -19.30
C GLY A 104 -0.97 -0.97 -18.39
N ALA A 105 -0.87 -1.56 -17.21
CA ALA A 105 -1.95 -1.48 -16.22
C ALA A 105 -1.95 -0.13 -15.49
N ARG A 106 -3.09 0.19 -14.86
CA ARG A 106 -3.13 1.28 -13.90
C ARG A 106 -3.38 0.73 -12.50
N LEU A 107 -2.94 1.47 -11.49
CA LEU A 107 -3.18 1.17 -10.09
C LEU A 107 -4.61 1.55 -9.74
N GLU A 108 -5.48 0.55 -9.56
CA GLU A 108 -6.93 0.75 -9.50
C GLU A 108 -7.45 0.85 -8.09
N ARG A 109 -7.02 -0.06 -7.20
CA ARG A 109 -7.57 -0.12 -5.85
C ARG A 109 -6.58 -0.75 -4.88
N ILE A 110 -6.51 -0.18 -3.66
CA ILE A 110 -5.83 -0.80 -2.53
C ILE A 110 -6.92 -1.45 -1.68
N ASN A 111 -6.78 -2.75 -1.44
CA ASN A 111 -7.78 -3.55 -0.74
C ASN A 111 -7.34 -3.82 0.69
N TRP A 112 -8.13 -3.35 1.65
CA TRP A 112 -7.88 -3.57 3.06
C TRP A 112 -8.20 -5.03 3.43
N LEU A 113 -7.23 -5.71 4.08
CA LEU A 113 -7.37 -7.11 4.50
C LEU A 113 -7.77 -8.06 3.36
N GLY A 114 -7.24 -7.80 2.16
CA GLY A 114 -7.47 -8.66 1.00
C GLY A 114 -6.84 -10.04 1.12
N ASP A 115 -5.81 -10.19 1.95
CA ASP A 115 -5.13 -11.46 2.21
C ASP A 115 -4.77 -11.57 3.70
N THR A 116 -5.53 -12.34 4.44
CA THR A 116 -5.30 -12.54 5.88
C THR A 116 -4.54 -13.84 6.18
N SER A 117 -3.94 -14.45 5.17
CA SER A 117 -3.00 -15.55 5.37
C SER A 117 -1.76 -15.07 6.11
N ARG A 118 -0.98 -16.02 6.67
CA ARG A 118 0.27 -15.67 7.34
C ARG A 118 1.19 -14.86 6.40
N ASN A 119 1.34 -15.32 5.17
CA ASN A 119 2.19 -14.63 4.19
C ASN A 119 1.67 -13.24 3.84
N GLY A 120 0.35 -13.08 3.71
CA GLY A 120 -0.25 -11.78 3.43
C GLY A 120 -0.08 -10.79 4.56
N LEU A 121 -0.27 -11.24 5.79
CA LEU A 121 -0.11 -10.39 6.98
C LEU A 121 1.37 -10.03 7.21
N ASP A 122 2.26 -11.00 7.10
CA ASP A 122 3.70 -10.76 7.35
C ASP A 122 4.35 -9.92 6.25
N GLY A 123 3.93 -10.08 5.00
CA GLY A 123 4.53 -9.38 3.87
C GLY A 123 3.94 -8.01 3.58
N ALA A 124 2.64 -7.83 3.83
CA ALA A 124 1.93 -6.62 3.40
C ALA A 124 0.84 -6.14 4.37
N ALA A 125 0.84 -6.60 5.61
CA ALA A 125 -0.19 -6.26 6.59
C ALA A 125 -1.61 -6.54 6.06
N GLY A 126 -1.77 -7.59 5.26
CA GLY A 126 -3.05 -8.00 4.69
C GLY A 126 -3.51 -7.21 3.48
N LEU A 127 -2.74 -6.23 3.02
CA LEU A 127 -3.12 -5.41 1.88
C LEU A 127 -2.90 -6.14 0.56
N MET A 128 -3.82 -5.93 -0.37
CA MET A 128 -3.74 -6.40 -1.75
C MET A 128 -4.08 -5.24 -2.68
N VAL A 129 -3.69 -5.36 -3.95
CA VAL A 129 -3.89 -4.29 -4.93
C VAL A 129 -4.55 -4.85 -6.18
N ASN A 130 -5.52 -4.11 -6.71
CA ASN A 130 -6.02 -4.38 -8.06
C ASN A 130 -5.26 -3.51 -9.06
N TYR A 131 -4.70 -4.16 -10.09
CA TYR A 131 -4.19 -3.51 -11.29
C TYR A 131 -5.19 -3.72 -12.41
N LEU A 132 -5.58 -2.61 -13.06
CA LEU A 132 -6.59 -2.66 -14.12
C LEU A 132 -5.93 -2.59 -15.49
N TYR A 133 -6.24 -3.57 -16.32
CA TYR A 133 -5.85 -3.61 -17.71
C TYR A 133 -7.08 -3.28 -18.57
N LYS A 134 -7.06 -2.09 -19.16
CA LYS A 134 -8.10 -1.67 -20.09
C LYS A 134 -7.48 -1.61 -21.47
N LEU A 135 -7.97 -2.42 -22.39
CA LEU A 135 -7.35 -2.61 -23.70
C LEU A 135 -7.06 -1.30 -24.42
N SER A 136 -7.97 -0.33 -24.36
CA SER A 136 -7.81 0.97 -25.00
C SER A 136 -6.71 1.84 -24.37
N ASP A 137 -6.27 1.53 -23.15
CA ASP A 137 -5.30 2.35 -22.41
C ASP A 137 -3.93 1.68 -22.26
N ILE A 138 -3.80 0.39 -22.60
CA ILE A 138 -2.56 -0.38 -22.33
C ILE A 138 -1.34 0.27 -22.96
N GLU A 139 -1.41 0.62 -24.25
CA GLU A 139 -0.26 1.22 -24.94
C GLU A 139 0.09 2.59 -24.35
N LYS A 140 -0.91 3.43 -24.11
CA LYS A 140 -0.71 4.75 -23.52
C LYS A 140 -0.11 4.66 -22.12
N ASN A 141 -0.62 3.75 -21.27
CA ASN A 141 -0.10 3.57 -19.92
C ASN A 141 1.31 3.00 -19.93
N HIS A 142 1.60 2.07 -20.83
CA HIS A 142 2.93 1.51 -21.01
C HIS A 142 3.94 2.61 -21.37
N GLU A 143 3.62 3.46 -22.34
CA GLU A 143 4.48 4.56 -22.77
C GLU A 143 4.69 5.58 -21.64
N ALA A 144 3.61 5.95 -20.93
CA ALA A 144 3.69 6.90 -19.84
C ALA A 144 4.63 6.41 -18.74
N TYR A 145 4.58 5.13 -18.42
CA TYR A 145 5.48 4.56 -17.41
C TYR A 145 6.91 4.40 -17.93
N SER A 146 7.07 3.92 -19.15
CA SER A 146 8.40 3.67 -19.76
C SER A 146 9.19 4.94 -20.01
N GLU A 147 8.52 6.00 -20.45
CA GLU A 147 9.16 7.26 -20.83
C GLU A 147 9.22 8.25 -19.68
N ASP A 148 8.12 8.44 -18.97
CA ASP A 148 7.96 9.49 -17.96
C ASP A 148 7.89 8.93 -16.53
N CYS A 149 7.93 7.61 -16.36
CA CYS A 149 7.75 6.93 -15.08
C CYS A 149 6.45 7.33 -14.38
N THR A 150 5.43 7.69 -15.17
CA THR A 150 4.13 8.09 -14.65
C THR A 150 3.32 6.87 -14.22
N VAL A 151 2.88 6.88 -12.97
CA VAL A 151 2.01 5.84 -12.43
C VAL A 151 0.56 6.25 -12.65
N ARG A 152 -0.13 5.59 -13.59
CA ARG A 152 -1.56 5.80 -13.79
C ARG A 152 -2.34 5.16 -12.65
N LYS A 153 -3.27 5.91 -12.08
CA LYS A 153 -3.98 5.51 -10.88
C LYS A 153 -5.42 6.02 -10.88
N SER A 154 -6.29 5.32 -10.16
CA SER A 154 -7.68 5.72 -9.97
C SER A 154 -7.79 6.87 -8.97
N ASN A 155 -8.98 7.48 -8.91
CA ASN A 155 -9.28 8.51 -7.93
C ASN A 155 -9.29 7.95 -6.50
N GLN A 156 -9.70 6.70 -6.31
CA GLN A 156 -9.68 6.05 -4.99
C GLN A 156 -8.26 6.01 -4.44
N VAL A 157 -7.30 5.56 -5.23
CA VAL A 157 -5.90 5.50 -4.83
C VAL A 157 -5.33 6.90 -4.60
N ARG A 158 -5.59 7.82 -5.52
CA ARG A 158 -5.11 9.20 -5.42
C ARG A 158 -5.60 9.87 -4.14
N SER A 159 -6.86 9.65 -3.77
CA SER A 159 -7.44 10.28 -2.60
C SER A 159 -6.80 9.83 -1.28
N LEU A 160 -6.21 8.65 -1.23
CA LEU A 160 -5.52 8.16 -0.04
C LEU A 160 -4.30 9.00 0.32
N LEU A 161 -3.64 9.63 -0.66
CA LEU A 161 -2.49 10.50 -0.40
C LEU A 161 -2.90 11.86 0.21
N LYS A 162 -4.17 12.23 0.10
CA LYS A 162 -4.66 13.52 0.60
C LYS A 162 -5.21 13.44 2.03
N SER A 163 -5.24 12.23 2.58
CA SER A 163 -5.78 12.00 3.93
C SER A 163 -4.80 12.39 5.01
#